data_a09aedd87bfdacd57e4633a0b1516864
#
_entry.id   a09aedd87bfdacd57e4633a0b1516864
#
_cell.length_a   1.000
_cell.length_b   1.000
_cell.length_c   1.000
_cell.angle_alpha   90.00
_cell.angle_beta   90.00
_cell.angle_gamma   90.00
#
_symmetry.space_group_name_H-M   'P 1'
#
loop_
_entity.id
_entity.type
_entity.pdbx_description
1 polymer ?
#
loop_
_entity_poly.entity_id
_entity_poly.type
_entity_poly.pdbx_seq_one_letter_code
_entity_poly.pdbx_strand_id
1 'polypeptide(L)'
;MAQWDEKSVAAELLACEAERRDREPFTDEWPELDVDTGYRIQDANLQVRLARGEKLVGVKLGLTSEAKQKRMGVYAPFVAWLTDAMLLEAGKPVPQDKLIHPRIEPEIIFIMKDRLEGPGVTRESAMAAVDKVSGGFEIIDSRYKNFRFRAGDVVADNASSGAWVNGSEWKDIADVDVAAEKVEVYSDGELQHTGVGTDVQGHPGEALALAANDLARRGLAIEAGWIVLTGGTTDAVFAPRGSKTEVKFSTLGSLSIDGGE
;
A
#
# COMPACT_ATOMS: atom_id res chain seq x y z
N MET A 1 -28.62 -18.54 -0.89
CA MET A 1 -27.38 -17.77 -1.09
C MET A 1 -26.92 -17.38 0.30
N ALA A 2 -25.65 -17.57 0.66
CA ALA A 2 -25.13 -17.04 1.92
C ALA A 2 -25.27 -15.51 1.88
N GLN A 3 -25.91 -14.95 2.89
CA GLN A 3 -26.02 -13.50 3.00
C GLN A 3 -24.70 -13.03 3.59
N TRP A 4 -23.87 -12.33 2.79
CA TRP A 4 -22.64 -11.72 3.25
C TRP A 4 -22.94 -10.59 4.22
N ASP A 5 -22.09 -10.46 5.25
CA ASP A 5 -22.00 -9.36 6.16
C ASP A 5 -20.53 -9.00 6.41
N GLU A 6 -20.27 -7.90 7.09
CA GLU A 6 -18.91 -7.41 7.34
C GLU A 6 -18.01 -8.46 8.01
N LYS A 7 -18.55 -9.21 8.96
CA LYS A 7 -17.81 -10.21 9.73
C LYS A 7 -17.46 -11.44 8.90
N SER A 8 -18.40 -11.92 8.08
CA SER A 8 -18.18 -13.08 7.21
C SER A 8 -17.24 -12.75 6.06
N VAL A 9 -17.32 -11.52 5.50
CA VAL A 9 -16.36 -11.06 4.48
C VAL A 9 -14.96 -10.92 5.07
N ALA A 10 -14.83 -10.32 6.26
CA ALA A 10 -13.54 -10.22 6.95
C ALA A 10 -12.90 -11.60 7.17
N ALA A 11 -13.68 -12.56 7.69
CA ALA A 11 -13.21 -13.92 7.92
C ALA A 11 -12.79 -14.63 6.62
N GLU A 12 -13.55 -14.45 5.55
CA GLU A 12 -13.25 -15.06 4.25
C GLU A 12 -11.98 -14.48 3.62
N LEU A 13 -11.75 -13.16 3.70
CA LEU A 13 -10.51 -12.55 3.20
C LEU A 13 -9.28 -13.04 3.96
N LEU A 14 -9.36 -13.20 5.28
CA LEU A 14 -8.29 -13.79 6.09
C LEU A 14 -8.08 -15.27 5.76
N ALA A 15 -9.14 -16.02 5.44
CA ALA A 15 -9.03 -17.41 4.98
C ALA A 15 -8.37 -17.49 3.60
N CYS A 16 -8.73 -16.60 2.66
CA CYS A 16 -8.08 -16.50 1.34
C CYS A 16 -6.56 -16.30 1.48
N GLU A 17 -6.14 -15.40 2.37
CA GLU A 17 -4.73 -15.17 2.65
C GLU A 17 -4.06 -16.42 3.25
N ALA A 18 -4.63 -17.00 4.30
CA ALA A 18 -4.05 -18.14 4.99
C ALA A 18 -3.96 -19.40 4.09
N GLU A 19 -4.95 -19.60 3.22
CA GLU A 19 -5.04 -20.74 2.30
C GLU A 19 -4.39 -20.47 0.94
N ARG A 20 -3.92 -19.22 0.71
CA ARG A 20 -3.31 -18.76 -0.54
C ARG A 20 -4.21 -19.02 -1.76
N ARG A 21 -5.44 -18.62 -1.65
CA ARG A 21 -6.43 -18.74 -2.71
C ARG A 21 -7.06 -17.40 -3.02
N ASP A 22 -7.33 -17.15 -4.28
CA ASP A 22 -8.14 -16.03 -4.72
C ASP A 22 -9.63 -16.39 -4.79
N ARG A 23 -10.44 -15.35 -4.95
CA ARG A 23 -11.89 -15.48 -5.14
C ARG A 23 -12.42 -14.44 -6.12
N GLU A 24 -13.66 -14.61 -6.57
CA GLU A 24 -14.40 -13.56 -7.26
C GLU A 24 -14.78 -12.43 -6.29
N PRO A 25 -14.94 -11.17 -6.75
CA PRO A 25 -15.31 -10.04 -5.90
C PRO A 25 -16.59 -10.28 -5.10
N PHE A 26 -16.64 -9.79 -3.87
CA PHE A 26 -17.86 -9.80 -3.07
C PHE A 26 -18.96 -8.95 -3.69
N THR A 27 -18.61 -7.87 -4.39
CA THR A 27 -19.57 -7.01 -5.07
C THR A 27 -20.35 -7.71 -6.20
N ASP A 28 -19.92 -8.88 -6.66
CA ASP A 28 -20.71 -9.72 -7.56
C ASP A 28 -21.89 -10.42 -6.82
N GLU A 29 -21.74 -10.66 -5.52
CA GLU A 29 -22.71 -11.34 -4.66
C GLU A 29 -23.41 -10.37 -3.69
N TRP A 30 -22.74 -9.26 -3.35
CA TRP A 30 -23.21 -8.19 -2.47
C TRP A 30 -22.93 -6.81 -3.11
N PRO A 31 -23.74 -6.39 -4.11
CA PRO A 31 -23.52 -5.15 -4.88
C PRO A 31 -23.50 -3.86 -4.05
N GLU A 32 -24.09 -3.90 -2.84
CA GLU A 32 -24.16 -2.77 -1.90
C GLU A 32 -22.90 -2.59 -1.07
N LEU A 33 -21.90 -3.46 -1.22
CA LEU A 33 -20.59 -3.32 -0.55
C LEU A 33 -19.91 -2.04 -1.05
N ASP A 34 -20.06 -0.97 -0.31
CA ASP A 34 -19.47 0.34 -0.57
C ASP A 34 -18.11 0.52 0.11
N VAL A 35 -17.48 1.67 -0.10
CA VAL A 35 -16.16 2.00 0.46
C VAL A 35 -16.18 2.05 1.99
N ASP A 36 -17.23 2.64 2.58
CA ASP A 36 -17.35 2.77 4.04
C ASP A 36 -17.51 1.40 4.71
N THR A 37 -18.29 0.52 4.10
CA THR A 37 -18.41 -0.90 4.51
C THR A 37 -17.07 -1.63 4.33
N GLY A 38 -16.38 -1.40 3.23
CA GLY A 38 -15.04 -1.93 2.98
C GLY A 38 -14.05 -1.55 4.09
N TYR A 39 -14.04 -0.31 4.54
CA TYR A 39 -13.22 0.13 5.66
C TYR A 39 -13.58 -0.56 6.99
N ARG A 40 -14.87 -0.77 7.28
CA ARG A 40 -15.25 -1.52 8.50
C ARG A 40 -14.79 -2.98 8.47
N ILE A 41 -14.80 -3.60 7.29
CA ILE A 41 -14.25 -4.95 7.07
C ILE A 41 -12.74 -4.95 7.25
N GLN A 42 -12.04 -3.98 6.65
CA GLN A 42 -10.60 -3.80 6.80
C GLN A 42 -10.20 -3.63 8.27
N ASP A 43 -10.92 -2.80 9.03
CA ASP A 43 -10.68 -2.58 10.46
C ASP A 43 -10.95 -3.85 11.27
N ALA A 44 -11.99 -4.62 10.93
CA ALA A 44 -12.25 -5.92 11.56
C ALA A 44 -11.09 -6.91 11.33
N ASN A 45 -10.53 -6.95 10.12
CA ASN A 45 -9.34 -7.76 9.82
C ASN A 45 -8.12 -7.30 10.61
N LEU A 46 -7.90 -5.99 10.72
CA LEU A 46 -6.83 -5.44 11.56
C LEU A 46 -6.97 -5.93 13.01
N GLN A 47 -8.17 -5.86 13.60
CA GLN A 47 -8.38 -6.32 14.98
C GLN A 47 -8.01 -7.79 15.17
N VAL A 48 -8.29 -8.65 14.19
CA VAL A 48 -7.87 -10.07 14.25
C VAL A 48 -6.35 -10.20 14.22
N ARG A 49 -5.64 -9.43 13.39
CA ARG A 49 -4.18 -9.41 13.33
C ARG A 49 -3.57 -8.94 14.65
N LEU A 50 -4.07 -7.84 15.21
CA LEU A 50 -3.63 -7.32 16.52
C LEU A 50 -3.86 -8.34 17.64
N ALA A 51 -4.99 -9.04 17.63
CA ALA A 51 -5.28 -10.11 18.60
C ALA A 51 -4.32 -11.32 18.49
N ARG A 52 -3.69 -11.52 17.33
CA ARG A 52 -2.64 -12.53 17.11
C ARG A 52 -1.25 -12.05 17.54
N GLY A 53 -1.13 -10.80 17.99
CA GLY A 53 0.12 -10.22 18.48
C GLY A 53 0.88 -9.36 17.47
N GLU A 54 0.34 -9.14 16.27
CA GLU A 54 0.89 -8.18 15.32
C GLU A 54 0.74 -6.75 15.87
N LYS A 55 1.63 -5.86 15.46
CA LYS A 55 1.58 -4.43 15.84
C LYS A 55 1.30 -3.58 14.62
N LEU A 56 0.37 -2.64 14.76
CA LEU A 56 0.16 -1.61 13.75
C LEU A 56 1.36 -0.66 13.74
N VAL A 57 2.00 -0.51 12.60
CA VAL A 57 3.25 0.27 12.45
C VAL A 57 3.16 1.34 11.37
N GLY A 58 2.06 1.43 10.66
CA GLY A 58 1.92 2.43 9.61
C GLY A 58 0.73 2.22 8.70
N VAL A 59 0.76 2.96 7.61
CA VAL A 59 -0.25 2.91 6.55
C VAL A 59 0.41 2.87 5.18
N LYS A 60 -0.31 2.30 4.22
CA LYS A 60 0.00 2.47 2.80
C LYS A 60 -1.14 3.20 2.11
N LEU A 61 -0.81 3.96 1.08
CA LEU A 61 -1.76 4.73 0.29
C LEU A 61 -1.94 4.05 -1.07
N GLY A 62 -3.13 3.60 -1.33
CA GLY A 62 -3.48 3.00 -2.62
C GLY A 62 -4.27 3.95 -3.50
N LEU A 63 -4.26 3.71 -4.80
CA LEU A 63 -5.01 4.50 -5.78
C LEU A 63 -4.59 5.98 -5.78
N THR A 64 -3.29 6.25 -5.75
CA THR A 64 -2.68 7.58 -5.69
C THR A 64 -2.54 8.27 -7.07
N SER A 65 -3.29 7.82 -8.07
CA SER A 65 -3.39 8.43 -9.38
C SER A 65 -4.80 8.98 -9.59
N GLU A 66 -4.94 10.27 -9.91
CA GLU A 66 -6.23 10.91 -10.18
C GLU A 66 -7.02 10.18 -11.28
N ALA A 67 -6.33 9.68 -12.31
CA ALA A 67 -6.95 8.93 -13.38
C ALA A 67 -7.54 7.60 -12.88
N LYS A 68 -6.84 6.90 -11.99
CA LYS A 68 -7.32 5.65 -11.37
C LYS A 68 -8.48 5.95 -10.40
N GLN A 69 -8.38 7.01 -9.58
CA GLN A 69 -9.46 7.46 -8.69
C GLN A 69 -10.74 7.77 -9.44
N LYS A 70 -10.64 8.58 -10.50
CA LYS A 70 -11.79 8.95 -11.34
C LYS A 70 -12.46 7.72 -11.96
N ARG A 71 -11.67 6.74 -12.40
CA ARG A 71 -12.18 5.46 -12.95
C ARG A 71 -12.95 4.64 -11.91
N MET A 72 -12.49 4.67 -10.64
CA MET A 72 -13.09 3.96 -9.51
C MET A 72 -14.21 4.75 -8.81
N GLY A 73 -14.46 6.00 -9.23
CA GLY A 73 -15.48 6.86 -8.62
C GLY A 73 -15.14 7.33 -7.21
N VAL A 74 -13.85 7.47 -6.89
CA VAL A 74 -13.36 7.96 -5.59
C VAL A 74 -12.57 9.24 -5.75
N TYR A 75 -12.37 9.99 -4.66
CA TYR A 75 -11.77 11.33 -4.68
C TYR A 75 -10.58 11.48 -3.74
N ALA A 76 -10.14 10.40 -3.12
CA ALA A 76 -8.97 10.35 -2.25
C ALA A 76 -8.27 8.99 -2.41
N PRO A 77 -6.98 8.90 -2.07
CA PRO A 77 -6.29 7.63 -1.95
C PRO A 77 -6.98 6.73 -0.92
N PHE A 78 -6.98 5.43 -1.15
CA PHE A 78 -7.35 4.46 -0.12
C PHE A 78 -6.23 4.36 0.90
N VAL A 79 -6.61 4.27 2.17
CA VAL A 79 -5.67 4.02 3.27
C VAL A 79 -5.80 2.59 3.72
N ALA A 80 -4.68 1.89 3.81
CA ALA A 80 -4.64 0.51 4.31
C ALA A 80 -3.59 0.38 5.42
N TRP A 81 -3.78 -0.62 6.28
CA TRP A 81 -2.98 -0.83 7.48
C TRP A 81 -1.73 -1.65 7.19
N LEU A 82 -0.61 -1.23 7.78
CA LEU A 82 0.64 -1.99 7.79
C LEU A 82 0.91 -2.52 9.19
N THR A 83 1.10 -3.83 9.31
CA THR A 83 1.55 -4.46 10.55
C THR A 83 3.02 -4.87 10.45
N ASP A 84 3.69 -4.99 11.59
CA ASP A 84 5.10 -5.41 11.66
C ASP A 84 5.35 -6.79 11.01
N ALA A 85 4.36 -7.67 11.02
CA ALA A 85 4.41 -8.98 10.39
C ALA A 85 4.46 -8.94 8.83
N MET A 86 4.07 -7.81 8.23
CA MET A 86 4.10 -7.60 6.78
C MET A 86 5.45 -7.10 6.29
N LEU A 87 6.34 -6.61 7.18
CA LEU A 87 7.66 -6.14 6.82
C LEU A 87 8.56 -7.32 6.43
N LEU A 88 9.09 -7.30 5.22
CA LEU A 88 10.10 -8.24 4.77
C LEU A 88 11.51 -7.67 5.00
N GLU A 89 12.43 -8.55 5.35
CA GLU A 89 13.84 -8.21 5.47
C GLU A 89 14.44 -7.95 4.07
N ALA A 90 15.14 -6.83 3.92
CA ALA A 90 15.81 -6.48 2.67
C ALA A 90 16.79 -7.59 2.23
N GLY A 91 16.79 -7.91 0.95
CA GLY A 91 17.64 -8.97 0.37
C GLY A 91 17.07 -10.39 0.56
N LYS A 92 15.92 -10.54 1.21
CA LYS A 92 15.20 -11.83 1.21
C LYS A 92 14.27 -11.91 0.00
N PRO A 93 14.04 -13.13 -0.52
CA PRO A 93 13.14 -13.30 -1.64
C PRO A 93 11.69 -13.05 -1.25
N VAL A 94 10.85 -12.78 -2.25
CA VAL A 94 9.38 -12.75 -2.09
C VAL A 94 8.92 -14.10 -1.53
N PRO A 95 8.17 -14.12 -0.42
CA PRO A 95 7.71 -15.37 0.19
C PRO A 95 6.55 -15.97 -0.62
N GLN A 96 6.85 -16.62 -1.73
CA GLN A 96 5.90 -17.26 -2.66
C GLN A 96 5.02 -18.32 -1.99
N ASP A 97 5.46 -18.84 -0.86
CA ASP A 97 4.71 -19.79 -0.04
C ASP A 97 3.65 -19.10 0.86
N LYS A 98 3.64 -17.76 0.93
CA LYS A 98 2.68 -16.99 1.73
C LYS A 98 1.76 -16.11 0.88
N LEU A 99 2.10 -15.85 -0.38
CA LEU A 99 1.38 -14.94 -1.27
C LEU A 99 0.67 -15.70 -2.39
N ILE A 100 -0.34 -15.08 -3.00
CA ILE A 100 -1.19 -15.68 -4.03
C ILE A 100 -0.63 -15.39 -5.44
N HIS A 101 -0.46 -14.10 -5.76
CA HIS A 101 0.03 -13.62 -7.06
C HIS A 101 0.72 -12.26 -6.92
N PRO A 102 1.88 -12.23 -6.21
CA PRO A 102 2.53 -10.99 -5.82
C PRO A 102 2.97 -10.15 -7.00
N ARG A 103 2.83 -8.83 -6.85
CA ARG A 103 3.41 -7.83 -7.74
C ARG A 103 4.19 -6.82 -6.89
N ILE A 104 5.25 -6.29 -7.46
CA ILE A 104 6.12 -5.30 -6.82
C ILE A 104 5.77 -3.93 -7.35
N GLU A 105 5.53 -3.00 -6.44
CA GLU A 105 5.24 -1.60 -6.72
C GLU A 105 6.30 -0.74 -6.01
N PRO A 106 7.14 0.01 -6.74
CA PRO A 106 8.14 0.88 -6.13
C PRO A 106 7.46 2.09 -5.51
N GLU A 107 7.89 2.44 -4.29
CA GLU A 107 7.30 3.53 -3.53
C GLU A 107 8.33 4.42 -2.84
N ILE A 108 7.98 5.69 -2.67
CA ILE A 108 8.62 6.57 -1.73
C ILE A 108 8.00 6.31 -0.36
N ILE A 109 8.84 6.10 0.65
CA ILE A 109 8.41 5.72 2.00
C ILE A 109 8.80 6.81 2.98
N PHE A 110 7.86 7.24 3.82
CA PHE A 110 8.10 8.21 4.88
C PHE A 110 8.12 7.56 6.27
N ILE A 111 8.92 8.14 7.18
CA ILE A 111 8.77 7.99 8.63
C ILE A 111 8.21 9.29 9.17
N MET A 112 7.12 9.19 9.93
CA MET A 112 6.48 10.34 10.55
C MET A 112 7.20 10.73 11.85
N LYS A 113 7.55 12.03 12.02
CA LYS A 113 8.03 12.54 13.32
C LYS A 113 6.91 13.00 14.22
N ASP A 114 5.83 13.52 13.63
CA ASP A 114 4.69 14.07 14.36
C ASP A 114 3.41 13.36 13.94
N ARG A 115 2.43 13.32 14.86
CA ARG A 115 1.07 12.85 14.57
C ARG A 115 0.41 13.81 13.58
N LEU A 116 -0.19 13.26 12.54
CA LEU A 116 -0.86 14.00 11.49
C LEU A 116 -2.36 13.69 11.51
N GLU A 117 -3.17 14.68 11.87
CA GLU A 117 -4.62 14.56 12.03
C GLU A 117 -5.34 15.66 11.27
N GLY A 118 -6.29 15.26 10.42
CA GLY A 118 -7.21 16.16 9.76
C GLY A 118 -8.40 16.60 10.66
N PRO A 119 -9.34 17.37 10.14
CA PRO A 119 -9.40 17.91 8.79
C PRO A 119 -8.48 19.13 8.57
N GLY A 120 -8.24 19.46 7.30
CA GLY A 120 -7.52 20.69 6.95
C GLY A 120 -6.01 20.52 6.82
N VAL A 121 -5.51 19.29 6.77
CA VAL A 121 -4.11 19.01 6.45
C VAL A 121 -3.84 19.43 5.01
N THR A 122 -2.79 20.26 4.83
CA THR A 122 -2.25 20.65 3.52
C THR A 122 -0.97 19.86 3.23
N ARG A 123 -0.54 19.88 1.97
CA ARG A 123 0.74 19.28 1.60
C ARG A 123 1.89 19.80 2.46
N GLU A 124 1.93 21.11 2.71
CA GLU A 124 2.98 21.74 3.51
C GLU A 124 2.97 21.25 4.96
N SER A 125 1.79 21.16 5.59
CA SER A 125 1.68 20.64 6.96
C SER A 125 1.94 19.14 7.02
N ALA A 126 1.56 18.37 6.00
CA ALA A 126 1.86 16.96 5.89
C ALA A 126 3.37 16.71 5.81
N MET A 127 4.06 17.41 4.90
CA MET A 127 5.51 17.30 4.74
C MET A 127 6.28 17.76 5.99
N ALA A 128 5.77 18.78 6.69
CA ALA A 128 6.37 19.22 7.96
C ALA A 128 6.31 18.15 9.06
N ALA A 129 5.38 17.20 8.99
CA ALA A 129 5.25 16.07 9.94
C ALA A 129 6.13 14.85 9.56
N VAL A 130 6.80 14.86 8.42
CA VAL A 130 7.72 13.79 7.98
C VAL A 130 9.12 14.02 8.58
N ASP A 131 9.75 12.95 9.09
CA ASP A 131 11.14 12.94 9.55
C ASP A 131 12.09 12.50 8.45
N LYS A 132 11.92 11.26 8.00
CA LYS A 132 12.82 10.58 7.07
C LYS A 132 12.09 10.10 5.83
N VAL A 133 12.87 9.93 4.77
CA VAL A 133 12.43 9.35 3.50
C VAL A 133 13.40 8.27 3.03
N SER A 134 12.85 7.22 2.44
CA SER A 134 13.58 6.14 1.77
C SER A 134 12.86 5.72 0.50
N GLY A 135 13.54 5.07 -0.42
CA GLY A 135 12.89 4.25 -1.44
C GLY A 135 12.55 2.87 -0.87
N GLY A 136 11.57 2.21 -1.45
CA GLY A 136 11.19 0.85 -1.07
C GLY A 136 10.24 0.19 -2.05
N PHE A 137 9.70 -0.95 -1.64
CA PHE A 137 8.66 -1.66 -2.39
C PHE A 137 7.42 -1.87 -1.55
N GLU A 138 6.24 -1.73 -2.14
CA GLU A 138 5.10 -2.52 -1.72
C GLU A 138 5.06 -3.82 -2.52
N ILE A 139 4.65 -4.91 -1.87
CA ILE A 139 4.31 -6.17 -2.52
C ILE A 139 2.80 -6.31 -2.41
N ILE A 140 2.12 -5.94 -3.48
CA ILE A 140 0.67 -6.08 -3.57
C ILE A 140 0.31 -7.53 -3.88
N ASP A 141 -0.71 -8.04 -3.20
CA ASP A 141 -1.20 -9.40 -3.32
C ASP A 141 -2.71 -9.43 -3.09
N SER A 142 -3.49 -9.37 -4.15
CA SER A 142 -4.94 -9.31 -4.03
C SER A 142 -5.56 -10.66 -3.71
N ARG A 143 -6.55 -10.68 -2.79
CA ARG A 143 -7.39 -11.86 -2.57
C ARG A 143 -8.48 -12.00 -3.63
N TYR A 144 -8.46 -11.13 -4.64
CA TYR A 144 -9.39 -11.21 -5.76
C TYR A 144 -8.70 -11.66 -7.04
N LYS A 145 -9.39 -12.55 -7.76
CA LYS A 145 -8.96 -13.16 -9.00
C LYS A 145 -8.61 -12.11 -10.05
N ASN A 146 -7.41 -12.21 -10.60
CA ASN A 146 -6.93 -11.32 -11.65
C ASN A 146 -6.94 -9.83 -11.25
N PHE A 147 -6.90 -9.50 -9.96
CA PHE A 147 -7.04 -8.12 -9.46
C PHE A 147 -8.34 -7.44 -9.96
N ARG A 148 -9.40 -8.23 -10.14
CA ARG A 148 -10.73 -7.73 -10.53
C ARG A 148 -11.52 -7.42 -9.27
N PHE A 149 -11.85 -6.15 -9.06
CA PHE A 149 -12.58 -5.69 -7.88
C PHE A 149 -13.23 -4.32 -8.14
N ARG A 150 -14.19 -3.94 -7.32
CA ARG A 150 -14.70 -2.58 -7.18
C ARG A 150 -14.10 -1.91 -5.94
N ALA A 151 -14.39 -0.63 -5.74
CA ALA A 151 -13.83 0.16 -4.65
C ALA A 151 -14.06 -0.46 -3.26
N GLY A 152 -15.28 -0.91 -2.97
CA GLY A 152 -15.60 -1.57 -1.69
C GLY A 152 -14.80 -2.85 -1.47
N ASP A 153 -14.65 -3.67 -2.53
CA ASP A 153 -13.87 -4.91 -2.46
C ASP A 153 -12.41 -4.65 -2.08
N VAL A 154 -11.74 -3.76 -2.86
CA VAL A 154 -10.30 -3.54 -2.67
C VAL A 154 -10.00 -2.88 -1.32
N VAL A 155 -10.88 -2.01 -0.82
CA VAL A 155 -10.74 -1.45 0.53
C VAL A 155 -10.89 -2.53 1.59
N ALA A 156 -11.90 -3.40 1.48
CA ALA A 156 -12.09 -4.53 2.39
C ALA A 156 -10.88 -5.46 2.42
N ASP A 157 -10.19 -5.61 1.28
CA ASP A 157 -8.98 -6.41 1.07
C ASP A 157 -7.68 -5.68 1.46
N ASN A 158 -7.75 -4.74 2.39
CA ASN A 158 -6.62 -3.93 2.83
C ASN A 158 -5.85 -3.31 1.66
N ALA A 159 -6.57 -2.81 0.65
CA ALA A 159 -6.08 -2.27 -0.61
C ALA A 159 -5.05 -3.20 -1.31
N SER A 160 -5.30 -4.50 -1.28
CA SER A 160 -4.42 -5.56 -1.81
C SER A 160 -3.02 -5.59 -1.20
N SER A 161 -2.82 -5.04 0.00
CA SER A 161 -1.52 -5.07 0.66
C SER A 161 -1.15 -6.49 1.06
N GLY A 162 0.05 -6.95 0.68
CA GLY A 162 0.62 -8.24 1.05
C GLY A 162 1.80 -8.09 2.00
N ALA A 163 2.80 -7.32 1.58
CA ALA A 163 4.02 -7.06 2.34
C ALA A 163 4.68 -5.77 1.86
N TRP A 164 5.77 -5.36 2.52
CA TRP A 164 6.64 -4.29 2.01
C TRP A 164 8.09 -4.49 2.41
N VAL A 165 8.98 -3.77 1.74
CA VAL A 165 10.42 -3.74 2.02
C VAL A 165 10.86 -2.28 2.07
N ASN A 166 11.54 -1.89 3.15
CA ASN A 166 12.21 -0.58 3.22
C ASN A 166 13.56 -0.64 2.50
N GLY A 167 13.94 0.47 1.89
CA GLY A 167 15.32 0.66 1.45
C GLY A 167 16.29 0.67 2.64
N SER A 168 17.57 0.46 2.34
CA SER A 168 18.64 0.45 3.34
C SER A 168 19.05 1.84 3.81
N GLU A 169 18.74 2.87 3.03
CA GLU A 169 19.15 4.24 3.28
C GLU A 169 17.96 5.12 3.64
N TRP A 170 18.07 5.80 4.78
CA TRP A 170 17.10 6.80 5.21
C TRP A 170 17.76 8.18 5.19
N LYS A 171 17.13 9.13 4.49
CA LYS A 171 17.58 10.52 4.40
C LYS A 171 16.64 11.43 5.19
N ASP A 172 17.17 12.58 5.63
CA ASP A 172 16.30 13.63 6.14
C ASP A 172 15.39 14.13 5.03
N ILE A 173 14.11 14.34 5.32
CA ILE A 173 13.16 14.80 4.31
C ILE A 173 13.54 16.16 3.72
N ALA A 174 14.25 16.99 4.49
CA ALA A 174 14.71 18.30 4.05
C ALA A 174 15.79 18.24 2.96
N ASP A 175 16.47 17.09 2.80
CA ASP A 175 17.58 16.91 1.86
C ASP A 175 17.11 16.30 0.53
N VAL A 176 15.81 15.97 0.38
CA VAL A 176 15.29 15.26 -0.79
C VAL A 176 14.11 16.00 -1.41
N ASP A 177 14.20 16.29 -2.69
CA ASP A 177 13.05 16.71 -3.50
C ASP A 177 12.28 15.46 -3.95
N VAL A 178 11.33 15.01 -3.10
CA VAL A 178 10.54 13.82 -3.37
C VAL A 178 9.66 13.92 -4.61
N ALA A 179 9.32 15.13 -5.04
CA ALA A 179 8.54 15.34 -6.26
C ALA A 179 9.37 15.10 -7.52
N ALA A 180 10.67 15.43 -7.47
CA ALA A 180 11.60 15.23 -8.56
C ALA A 180 12.29 13.86 -8.55
N GLU A 181 12.04 13.01 -7.52
CA GLU A 181 12.67 11.69 -7.40
C GLU A 181 12.29 10.80 -8.58
N LYS A 182 13.29 10.39 -9.38
CA LYS A 182 13.09 9.51 -10.53
C LYS A 182 13.22 8.05 -10.11
N VAL A 183 12.40 7.20 -10.72
CA VAL A 183 12.33 5.79 -10.42
C VAL A 183 12.41 4.99 -11.71
N GLU A 184 13.25 3.96 -11.73
CA GLU A 184 13.37 2.99 -12.80
C GLU A 184 13.17 1.59 -12.24
N VAL A 185 12.33 0.79 -12.89
CA VAL A 185 12.00 -0.59 -12.52
C VAL A 185 12.52 -1.54 -13.58
N TYR A 186 13.30 -2.51 -13.16
CA TYR A 186 13.86 -3.55 -14.01
C TYR A 186 13.33 -4.92 -13.57
N SER A 187 13.01 -5.78 -14.53
CA SER A 187 12.74 -7.20 -14.32
C SER A 187 13.75 -7.99 -15.13
N ASP A 188 14.51 -8.87 -14.45
CA ASP A 188 15.55 -9.68 -15.04
C ASP A 188 16.58 -8.87 -15.89
N GLY A 189 16.86 -7.65 -15.44
CA GLY A 189 17.78 -6.71 -16.08
C GLY A 189 17.18 -5.88 -17.22
N GLU A 190 15.92 -6.09 -17.58
CA GLU A 190 15.21 -5.31 -18.60
C GLU A 190 14.37 -4.21 -17.95
N LEU A 191 14.51 -2.96 -18.46
CA LEU A 191 13.71 -1.82 -18.01
C LEU A 191 12.22 -2.05 -18.37
N GLN A 192 11.39 -2.06 -17.35
CA GLN A 192 9.94 -2.24 -17.48
C GLN A 192 9.20 -0.91 -17.44
N HIS A 193 9.49 -0.10 -16.42
CA HIS A 193 8.80 1.16 -16.16
C HIS A 193 9.76 2.24 -15.69
N THR A 194 9.37 3.48 -15.93
CA THR A 194 9.97 4.67 -15.32
C THR A 194 8.87 5.52 -14.69
N GLY A 195 9.19 6.20 -13.62
CA GLY A 195 8.28 7.10 -12.92
C GLY A 195 9.01 8.24 -12.25
N VAL A 196 8.26 9.13 -11.67
CA VAL A 196 8.76 10.27 -10.91
C VAL A 196 7.85 10.53 -9.72
N GLY A 197 8.36 11.15 -8.66
CA GLY A 197 7.57 11.38 -7.45
C GLY A 197 6.25 12.09 -7.67
N THR A 198 6.16 12.97 -8.69
CA THR A 198 4.90 13.64 -9.07
C THR A 198 3.82 12.70 -9.63
N ASP A 199 4.16 11.48 -10.01
CA ASP A 199 3.15 10.49 -10.45
C ASP A 199 2.25 10.05 -9.27
N VAL A 200 2.74 10.26 -8.04
CA VAL A 200 1.98 10.07 -6.82
C VAL A 200 1.18 11.34 -6.50
N GLN A 201 -0.05 11.43 -6.96
CA GLN A 201 -1.01 12.53 -6.67
C GLN A 201 -0.47 13.95 -6.98
N GLY A 202 0.44 14.09 -7.93
CA GLY A 202 1.14 15.33 -8.20
C GLY A 202 2.29 15.66 -7.23
N HIS A 203 2.27 15.06 -6.05
CA HIS A 203 3.32 15.14 -5.02
C HIS A 203 3.05 14.12 -3.91
N PRO A 204 4.03 13.31 -3.43
CA PRO A 204 3.81 12.35 -2.34
C PRO A 204 3.20 12.95 -1.06
N GLY A 205 3.58 14.19 -0.74
CA GLY A 205 2.98 14.93 0.38
C GLY A 205 1.51 15.31 0.18
N GLU A 206 1.04 15.44 -1.05
CA GLU A 206 -0.39 15.63 -1.35
C GLU A 206 -1.17 14.36 -1.05
N ALA A 207 -0.66 13.20 -1.46
CA ALA A 207 -1.26 11.90 -1.13
C ALA A 207 -1.34 11.72 0.39
N LEU A 208 -0.28 12.07 1.14
CA LEU A 208 -0.25 12.03 2.61
C LEU A 208 -1.31 12.95 3.22
N ALA A 209 -1.45 14.20 2.71
CA ALA A 209 -2.45 15.15 3.20
C ALA A 209 -3.89 14.65 2.99
N LEU A 210 -4.18 14.14 1.79
CA LEU A 210 -5.49 13.57 1.45
C LEU A 210 -5.82 12.36 2.34
N ALA A 211 -4.84 11.49 2.59
CA ALA A 211 -5.00 10.32 3.46
C ALA A 211 -5.29 10.72 4.91
N ALA A 212 -4.56 11.69 5.46
CA ALA A 212 -4.80 12.19 6.82
C ALA A 212 -6.20 12.81 6.96
N ASN A 213 -6.64 13.58 5.95
CA ASN A 213 -7.97 14.17 5.94
C ASN A 213 -9.08 13.11 5.80
N ASP A 214 -8.85 12.04 5.04
CA ASP A 214 -9.80 10.93 4.93
C ASP A 214 -9.89 10.12 6.24
N LEU A 215 -8.75 9.81 6.86
CA LEU A 215 -8.69 9.14 8.17
C LEU A 215 -9.45 9.92 9.25
N ALA A 216 -9.35 11.26 9.25
CA ALA A 216 -10.06 12.10 10.21
C ALA A 216 -11.58 11.96 10.13
N ARG A 217 -12.15 11.64 8.96
CA ARG A 217 -13.60 11.34 8.80
C ARG A 217 -14.03 10.11 9.58
N ARG A 218 -13.07 9.21 9.86
CA ARG A 218 -13.27 7.99 10.67
C ARG A 218 -12.77 8.15 12.11
N GLY A 219 -12.37 9.38 12.53
CA GLY A 219 -11.81 9.65 13.86
C GLY A 219 -10.41 9.07 14.07
N LEU A 220 -9.64 8.88 13.00
CA LEU A 220 -8.32 8.28 12.98
C LEU A 220 -7.27 9.30 12.53
N ALA A 221 -6.00 9.01 12.79
CA ALA A 221 -4.85 9.83 12.42
C ALA A 221 -3.68 8.93 11.99
N ILE A 222 -2.67 9.53 11.37
CA ILE A 222 -1.37 8.91 11.14
C ILE A 222 -0.50 9.27 12.34
N GLU A 223 0.06 8.28 13.03
CA GLU A 223 0.76 8.50 14.29
C GLU A 223 2.25 8.78 14.09
N ALA A 224 2.86 9.47 15.06
CA ALA A 224 4.31 9.65 15.08
C ALA A 224 5.04 8.30 15.15
N GLY A 225 6.14 8.18 14.42
CA GLY A 225 6.92 6.94 14.28
C GLY A 225 6.36 5.95 13.27
N TRP A 226 5.19 6.20 12.68
CA TRP A 226 4.65 5.32 11.67
C TRP A 226 5.37 5.44 10.33
N ILE A 227 5.38 4.32 9.63
CA ILE A 227 5.77 4.21 8.22
C ILE A 227 4.58 4.59 7.35
N VAL A 228 4.83 5.37 6.30
CA VAL A 228 3.83 5.66 5.27
C VAL A 228 4.39 5.29 3.91
N LEU A 229 3.78 4.30 3.25
CA LEU A 229 4.01 4.02 1.85
C LEU A 229 3.10 4.97 1.05
N THR A 230 3.70 5.82 0.21
CA THR A 230 2.97 6.97 -0.37
C THR A 230 2.18 6.65 -1.63
N GLY A 231 2.31 5.44 -2.14
CA GLY A 231 1.71 4.95 -3.37
C GLY A 231 2.73 4.71 -4.47
N GLY A 232 2.37 3.82 -5.38
CA GLY A 232 3.25 3.43 -6.49
C GLY A 232 3.63 4.60 -7.39
N THR A 233 4.93 4.74 -7.63
CA THR A 233 5.48 5.70 -8.59
C THR A 233 5.40 5.22 -10.03
N THR A 234 5.14 3.92 -10.24
CA THR A 234 4.94 3.28 -11.55
C THR A 234 3.77 2.29 -11.47
N ASP A 235 3.45 1.64 -12.58
CA ASP A 235 2.64 0.42 -12.51
C ASP A 235 3.46 -0.71 -11.86
N ALA A 236 2.75 -1.64 -11.20
CA ALA A 236 3.35 -2.77 -10.52
C ALA A 236 3.82 -3.84 -11.53
N VAL A 237 4.97 -4.47 -11.26
CA VAL A 237 5.51 -5.58 -12.06
C VAL A 237 5.25 -6.92 -11.36
N PHE A 238 4.98 -7.96 -12.12
CA PHE A 238 4.88 -9.31 -11.59
C PHE A 238 6.23 -9.78 -11.03
N ALA A 239 6.18 -10.54 -9.94
CA ALA A 239 7.35 -11.16 -9.32
C ALA A 239 7.22 -12.70 -9.37
N PRO A 240 7.27 -13.33 -10.55
CA PRO A 240 7.18 -14.78 -10.64
C PRO A 240 8.41 -15.46 -10.00
N ARG A 241 8.25 -16.74 -9.69
CA ARG A 241 9.38 -17.56 -9.19
C ARG A 241 10.57 -17.48 -10.12
N GLY A 242 11.76 -17.32 -9.53
CA GLY A 242 13.04 -17.24 -10.27
C GLY A 242 13.30 -15.89 -10.95
N SER A 243 12.38 -14.93 -10.90
CA SER A 243 12.62 -13.59 -11.43
C SER A 243 13.41 -12.72 -10.44
N LYS A 244 14.00 -11.64 -10.94
CA LYS A 244 14.62 -10.60 -10.12
C LYS A 244 14.06 -9.24 -10.50
N THR A 245 13.51 -8.53 -9.52
CA THR A 245 13.09 -7.14 -9.67
C THR A 245 14.13 -6.22 -9.03
N GLU A 246 14.58 -5.21 -9.75
CA GLU A 246 15.45 -4.15 -9.25
C GLU A 246 14.75 -2.80 -9.45
N VAL A 247 14.85 -1.94 -8.43
CA VAL A 247 14.37 -0.55 -8.52
C VAL A 247 15.52 0.39 -8.22
N LYS A 248 15.67 1.43 -9.04
CA LYS A 248 16.65 2.49 -8.88
C LYS A 248 15.92 3.81 -8.66
N PHE A 249 16.23 4.43 -7.54
CA PHE A 249 15.82 5.79 -7.22
C PHE A 249 16.98 6.73 -7.52
N SER A 250 16.69 7.91 -8.05
CA SER A 250 17.73 8.88 -8.42
C SER A 250 18.57 9.37 -7.25
N THR A 251 17.95 9.49 -6.06
CA THR A 251 18.62 9.97 -4.84
C THR A 251 18.42 9.03 -3.63
N LEU A 252 17.41 8.14 -3.62
CA LEU A 252 17.08 7.26 -2.50
C LEU A 252 17.73 5.87 -2.59
N GLY A 253 18.72 5.72 -3.49
CA GLY A 253 19.47 4.47 -3.65
C GLY A 253 18.78 3.44 -4.55
N SER A 254 19.17 2.21 -4.43
CA SER A 254 18.58 1.10 -5.19
C SER A 254 18.38 -0.11 -4.31
N LEU A 255 17.37 -0.91 -4.65
CA LEU A 255 17.08 -2.16 -3.98
C LEU A 255 16.62 -3.21 -4.98
N SER A 256 16.81 -4.47 -4.62
CA SER A 256 16.34 -5.58 -5.42
C SER A 256 15.67 -6.64 -4.55
N ILE A 257 14.77 -7.38 -5.17
CA ILE A 257 14.10 -8.51 -4.55
C ILE A 257 14.00 -9.65 -5.55
N ASP A 258 14.28 -10.86 -5.11
CA ASP A 258 14.15 -12.05 -5.92
C ASP A 258 12.71 -12.60 -5.79
N GLY A 259 12.16 -13.14 -6.87
CA GLY A 259 10.82 -13.71 -6.89
C GLY A 259 10.67 -15.01 -6.08
N GLY A 260 11.74 -15.49 -5.46
CA GLY A 260 11.76 -16.74 -4.70
C GLY A 260 11.86 -17.99 -5.59
N GLU A 261 12.01 -19.17 -4.95
CA GLU A 261 12.07 -20.48 -5.60
C GLU A 261 10.69 -21.13 -5.73
#